data_9801e6aa398f0d3b8a6b6d875081b23c
#
_entry.id   9801e6aa398f0d3b8a6b6d875081b23c
#
_cell.length_a   1.000
_cell.length_b   1.000
_cell.length_c   1.000
_cell.angle_alpha   90.00
_cell.angle_beta   90.00
_cell.angle_gamma   90.00
#
_symmetry.space_group_name_H-M   'P 1'
#
loop_
_entity.id
_entity.type
_entity.pdbx_description
1 polymer ?
#
loop_
_entity_poly.entity_id
_entity_poly.type
_entity_poly.pdbx_seq_one_letter_code
_entity_poly.pdbx_strand_id
1 'polypeptide(L)'
;MISNSRRSFIKTTAITAAGAAAISSSSNVFASIEKALSIPANRHHGSIKDVEHVVILMQENRAFDHYFGTLSGIRGFGDRFPLKQPNGSYVWQQFNETPDPKVGNYVSELLPWYFNTSENIGYERFGGTPHFYDNAQQAYNHGKMDQWLPQKSDRTMGYFCEQELAFQFALANNFTLCDAYHCSLHTGTNPNRVMFWTGTNDAYGKRGGPVLTNANEDFHHDKNLSDKENYHYDMEDAFRWKTYPERLEDAGVSWRLFQNIDNNYTDNPLHGFKSFRKLHYKDRQHPLYQKGIGTDNRLSIEIFEDQYNSNEGLPQVSWIVCEKEYSEHPGPSCPLQGAAYTAKVLDILTSDPDVWSKTVFIITFDENDGLFDHMPPPSVPHRDPLGNQYGKSNIKTDGEYYYNTAYPGGAGKEFIHNASHGLGPRVPTYIISPWSTGGNVNSELFDHTSVLQFLEQFTGVREDNISPWRREVCGNLMSCFDFEKKMQRLIFPMR
;
A
#
# COMPACT_ATOMS: atom_id res chain seq x y z
N MET A 1 -16.56 -2.74 -34.26
CA MET A 1 -15.38 -2.06 -34.84
C MET A 1 -14.70 -1.13 -33.81
N ILE A 2 -14.40 -1.65 -32.61
CA ILE A 2 -13.71 -0.85 -31.54
C ILE A 2 -12.41 -1.52 -31.08
N SER A 3 -12.11 -2.74 -31.54
CA SER A 3 -10.96 -3.53 -31.04
C SER A 3 -9.60 -3.20 -31.68
N ASN A 4 -9.56 -2.48 -32.81
CA ASN A 4 -8.30 -2.17 -33.50
C ASN A 4 -7.62 -0.85 -33.08
N SER A 5 -8.34 0.03 -32.38
CA SER A 5 -7.81 1.31 -31.94
C SER A 5 -6.81 1.17 -30.76
N ARG A 6 -7.08 0.24 -29.83
CA ARG A 6 -6.24 0.04 -28.65
C ARG A 6 -4.88 -0.60 -28.93
N ARG A 7 -4.80 -1.54 -29.88
CA ARG A 7 -3.53 -2.13 -30.30
C ARG A 7 -2.62 -1.17 -31.09
N SER A 8 -3.22 -0.19 -31.78
CA SER A 8 -2.48 0.83 -32.52
C SER A 8 -1.91 1.89 -31.59
N PHE A 9 -2.60 2.21 -30.48
CA PHE A 9 -2.16 3.23 -29.53
C PHE A 9 -0.87 2.82 -28.78
N ILE A 10 -0.75 1.55 -28.38
CA ILE A 10 0.47 1.02 -27.73
C ILE A 10 1.70 1.13 -28.65
N LYS A 11 1.54 1.22 -29.96
CA LYS A 11 2.65 1.33 -30.93
C LYS A 11 3.07 2.76 -31.25
N THR A 12 2.31 3.78 -30.85
CA THR A 12 2.51 5.14 -31.37
C THR A 12 2.87 6.19 -30.30
N THR A 13 2.86 5.85 -29.00
CA THR A 13 3.23 6.78 -27.91
C THR A 13 4.65 6.55 -27.44
N ALA A 14 5.60 6.74 -28.33
CA ALA A 14 7.01 6.85 -27.96
C ALA A 14 7.56 8.13 -28.58
N ILE A 15 8.27 8.88 -27.75
CA ILE A 15 9.43 9.71 -28.12
C ILE A 15 9.32 11.20 -27.82
N THR A 16 10.02 11.60 -26.78
CA THR A 16 10.88 12.78 -26.75
C THR A 16 12.26 12.43 -26.17
N ALA A 17 13.30 13.07 -26.62
CA ALA A 17 14.69 12.61 -26.68
C ALA A 17 15.48 12.43 -25.36
N ALA A 18 14.92 12.62 -24.17
CA ALA A 18 15.51 12.15 -22.90
C ALA A 18 15.20 10.66 -22.63
N GLY A 19 14.31 10.11 -23.43
CA GLY A 19 13.78 8.76 -23.34
C GLY A 19 14.53 7.68 -24.13
N ALA A 20 15.60 7.94 -24.85
CA ALA A 20 16.22 6.91 -25.70
C ALA A 20 16.87 5.76 -24.92
N ALA A 21 17.32 5.98 -23.69
CA ALA A 21 17.75 4.91 -22.77
C ALA A 21 16.56 4.26 -22.03
N ALA A 22 15.46 5.02 -21.83
CA ALA A 22 14.22 4.51 -21.23
C ALA A 22 13.35 3.72 -22.24
N ILE A 23 13.49 3.98 -23.56
CA ILE A 23 12.68 3.32 -24.61
C ILE A 23 13.06 1.84 -24.81
N SER A 24 14.32 1.46 -24.60
CA SER A 24 14.69 0.04 -24.59
C SER A 24 14.15 -0.71 -23.36
N SER A 25 13.84 0.02 -22.27
CA SER A 25 13.18 -0.53 -21.09
C SER A 25 11.65 -0.54 -21.20
N SER A 26 11.02 0.43 -21.87
CA SER A 26 9.55 0.50 -21.96
C SER A 26 8.92 -0.62 -22.80
N SER A 27 9.58 -1.12 -23.84
CA SER A 27 9.09 -2.28 -24.58
C SER A 27 9.10 -3.57 -23.74
N ASN A 28 10.04 -3.69 -22.80
CA ASN A 28 10.13 -4.85 -21.90
C ASN A 28 9.07 -4.80 -20.79
N VAL A 29 8.71 -3.61 -20.32
CA VAL A 29 7.77 -3.44 -19.18
C VAL A 29 6.37 -3.96 -19.55
N PHE A 30 5.86 -3.66 -20.76
CA PHE A 30 4.57 -4.18 -21.23
C PHE A 30 4.62 -5.66 -21.63
N ALA A 31 5.78 -6.16 -22.06
CA ALA A 31 5.96 -7.56 -22.40
C ALA A 31 5.75 -8.48 -21.18
N SER A 32 6.09 -8.02 -19.96
CA SER A 32 5.85 -8.77 -18.73
C SER A 32 4.35 -8.98 -18.47
N ILE A 33 3.52 -7.95 -18.73
CA ILE A 33 2.05 -8.05 -18.63
C ILE A 33 1.50 -9.02 -19.69
N GLU A 34 1.94 -8.89 -20.95
CA GLU A 34 1.49 -9.79 -22.04
C GLU A 34 1.85 -11.25 -21.73
N LYS A 35 3.04 -11.49 -21.20
CA LYS A 35 3.49 -12.81 -20.78
C LYS A 35 2.63 -13.36 -19.64
N ALA A 36 2.38 -12.58 -18.61
CA ALA A 36 1.53 -12.97 -17.48
C ALA A 36 0.10 -13.34 -17.91
N LEU A 37 -0.47 -12.59 -18.86
CA LEU A 37 -1.80 -12.85 -19.41
C LEU A 37 -1.85 -14.09 -20.34
N SER A 38 -0.73 -14.49 -20.90
CA SER A 38 -0.65 -15.65 -21.79
C SER A 38 -0.66 -17.00 -21.07
N ILE A 39 -0.35 -17.01 -19.77
CA ILE A 39 -0.26 -18.21 -18.95
C ILE A 39 -1.61 -18.44 -18.26
N PRO A 40 -2.30 -19.55 -18.50
CA PRO A 40 -3.59 -19.82 -17.88
C PRO A 40 -3.44 -20.19 -16.41
N ALA A 41 -4.48 -19.86 -15.62
CA ALA A 41 -4.56 -20.24 -14.22
C ALA A 41 -4.60 -21.77 -14.03
N ASN A 42 -3.93 -22.28 -13.00
CA ASN A 42 -4.21 -23.61 -12.49
C ASN A 42 -5.64 -23.60 -11.89
N ARG A 43 -6.47 -24.60 -12.24
CA ARG A 43 -7.86 -24.71 -11.79
C ARG A 43 -8.20 -26.16 -11.38
N HIS A 44 -7.25 -26.82 -10.76
CA HIS A 44 -7.41 -28.23 -10.35
C HIS A 44 -8.51 -28.39 -9.30
N HIS A 45 -8.56 -27.49 -8.32
CA HIS A 45 -9.59 -27.48 -7.27
C HIS A 45 -10.71 -26.48 -7.50
N GLY A 46 -10.52 -25.48 -8.35
CA GLY A 46 -11.47 -24.39 -8.57
C GLY A 46 -11.69 -23.51 -7.34
N SER A 47 -10.66 -23.32 -6.53
CA SER A 47 -10.71 -22.59 -5.25
C SER A 47 -9.33 -22.04 -4.88
N ILE A 48 -9.23 -21.33 -3.75
CA ILE A 48 -7.95 -20.83 -3.21
C ILE A 48 -6.90 -21.95 -2.99
N LYS A 49 -7.31 -23.21 -2.95
CA LYS A 49 -6.40 -24.37 -2.86
C LYS A 49 -5.54 -24.57 -4.12
N ASP A 50 -5.87 -23.88 -5.21
CA ASP A 50 -5.04 -23.86 -6.41
C ASP A 50 -3.87 -22.85 -6.31
N VAL A 51 -3.88 -21.99 -5.29
CA VAL A 51 -2.79 -21.04 -5.00
C VAL A 51 -1.70 -21.76 -4.22
N GLU A 52 -0.46 -21.65 -4.68
CA GLU A 52 0.72 -22.16 -3.97
C GLU A 52 1.61 -21.02 -3.45
N HIS A 53 1.55 -19.85 -4.08
CA HIS A 53 2.40 -18.71 -3.74
C HIS A 53 1.62 -17.41 -3.70
N VAL A 54 1.86 -16.61 -2.66
CA VAL A 54 1.38 -15.22 -2.55
C VAL A 54 2.59 -14.31 -2.40
N VAL A 55 2.79 -13.43 -3.38
CA VAL A 55 3.85 -12.43 -3.40
C VAL A 55 3.24 -11.06 -3.19
N ILE A 56 3.83 -10.25 -2.33
CA ILE A 56 3.28 -8.97 -1.92
C ILE A 56 4.38 -7.91 -2.05
N LEU A 57 4.10 -6.86 -2.81
CA LEU A 57 4.93 -5.66 -2.93
C LEU A 57 4.12 -4.48 -2.37
N MET A 58 4.61 -3.87 -1.30
CA MET A 58 4.04 -2.62 -0.78
C MET A 58 4.93 -1.46 -1.20
N GLN A 59 4.36 -0.59 -2.03
CA GLN A 59 4.99 0.64 -2.51
C GLN A 59 4.67 1.82 -1.57
N GLU A 60 5.19 3.00 -1.87
CA GLU A 60 5.19 4.18 -1.02
C GLU A 60 4.33 5.31 -1.55
N ASN A 61 3.51 5.81 -0.65
CA ASN A 61 2.97 7.16 -0.55
C ASN A 61 2.26 7.68 -1.81
N ARG A 62 1.18 6.98 -2.25
CA ARG A 62 0.33 7.47 -3.36
C ARG A 62 -1.15 7.33 -3.04
N ALA A 63 -1.90 8.43 -3.23
CA ALA A 63 -3.36 8.39 -3.15
C ALA A 63 -3.99 7.74 -4.38
N PHE A 64 -5.17 7.15 -4.22
CA PHE A 64 -5.89 6.53 -5.33
C PHE A 64 -6.27 7.54 -6.42
N ASP A 65 -6.83 8.69 -6.08
CA ASP A 65 -7.18 9.72 -7.06
C ASP A 65 -5.96 10.33 -7.75
N HIS A 66 -4.82 10.43 -7.04
CA HIS A 66 -3.57 10.90 -7.62
C HIS A 66 -3.09 10.02 -8.78
N TYR A 67 -3.33 8.69 -8.70
CA TYR A 67 -2.95 7.74 -9.75
C TYR A 67 -4.09 7.47 -10.73
N PHE A 68 -5.29 7.22 -10.22
CA PHE A 68 -6.39 6.71 -11.02
C PHE A 68 -7.59 7.65 -11.14
N GLY A 69 -7.53 8.85 -10.58
CA GLY A 69 -8.65 9.79 -10.66
C GLY A 69 -9.22 9.98 -12.06
N THR A 70 -8.40 9.84 -13.10
CA THR A 70 -8.80 9.97 -14.52
C THR A 70 -9.17 8.65 -15.20
N LEU A 71 -8.97 7.50 -14.55
CA LEU A 71 -9.31 6.20 -15.13
C LEU A 71 -10.82 6.04 -15.25
N SER A 72 -11.30 5.57 -16.39
CA SER A 72 -12.73 5.37 -16.62
C SER A 72 -13.24 4.09 -15.96
N GLY A 73 -14.47 4.14 -15.43
CA GLY A 73 -15.17 2.96 -14.89
C GLY A 73 -14.88 2.66 -13.43
N ILE A 74 -14.24 3.59 -12.72
CA ILE A 74 -13.92 3.53 -11.30
C ILE A 74 -14.55 4.71 -10.55
N ARG A 75 -14.46 4.70 -9.22
CA ARG A 75 -14.79 5.85 -8.37
C ARG A 75 -13.61 6.82 -8.31
N GLY A 76 -13.43 7.60 -9.37
CA GLY A 76 -12.42 8.66 -9.52
C GLY A 76 -13.07 10.01 -9.77
N PHE A 77 -12.46 10.88 -10.57
CA PHE A 77 -12.99 12.24 -10.87
C PHE A 77 -14.35 12.23 -11.60
N GLY A 78 -14.77 11.09 -12.13
CA GLY A 78 -16.11 10.88 -12.70
C GLY A 78 -17.16 10.42 -11.68
N ASP A 79 -16.87 10.39 -10.37
CA ASP A 79 -17.86 9.98 -9.36
C ASP A 79 -19.09 10.91 -9.41
N ARG A 80 -20.26 10.30 -9.53
CA ARG A 80 -21.54 11.02 -9.65
C ARG A 80 -22.07 11.57 -8.34
N PHE A 81 -21.50 11.12 -7.22
CA PHE A 81 -21.96 11.42 -5.87
C PHE A 81 -20.81 11.94 -4.99
N PRO A 82 -20.06 12.97 -5.43
CA PRO A 82 -19.01 13.54 -4.60
C PRO A 82 -19.58 14.14 -3.33
N LEU A 83 -18.83 14.08 -2.24
CA LEU A 83 -19.21 14.67 -0.97
C LEU A 83 -19.46 16.18 -1.13
N LYS A 84 -20.56 16.68 -0.54
CA LYS A 84 -20.78 18.11 -0.34
C LYS A 84 -20.15 18.55 0.97
N GLN A 85 -19.36 19.59 0.90
CA GLN A 85 -18.76 20.25 2.05
C GLN A 85 -19.77 21.14 2.77
N PRO A 86 -19.53 21.54 4.04
CA PRO A 86 -20.45 22.38 4.81
C PRO A 86 -20.75 23.74 4.17
N ASN A 87 -19.83 24.30 3.39
CA ASN A 87 -20.01 25.55 2.65
C ASN A 87 -20.88 25.41 1.38
N GLY A 88 -21.30 24.17 1.04
CA GLY A 88 -22.13 23.86 -0.12
C GLY A 88 -21.36 23.54 -1.41
N SER A 89 -20.04 23.70 -1.44
CA SER A 89 -19.19 23.25 -2.55
C SER A 89 -19.04 21.73 -2.56
N TYR A 90 -18.51 21.16 -3.65
CA TYR A 90 -18.11 19.77 -3.69
C TYR A 90 -16.68 19.58 -3.17
N VAL A 91 -16.37 18.39 -2.68
CA VAL A 91 -15.07 17.99 -2.12
C VAL A 91 -13.87 18.28 -3.04
N TRP A 92 -14.11 18.36 -4.33
CA TRP A 92 -13.08 18.73 -5.33
C TRP A 92 -12.53 20.15 -5.15
N GLN A 93 -13.32 21.06 -4.60
CA GLN A 93 -13.01 22.47 -4.45
C GLN A 93 -12.50 22.71 -3.03
N GLN A 94 -11.19 22.82 -2.91
CA GLN A 94 -10.53 23.03 -1.63
C GLN A 94 -10.19 24.52 -1.44
N PHE A 95 -10.37 25.01 -0.23
CA PHE A 95 -10.17 26.43 0.11
C PHE A 95 -9.07 26.59 1.16
N ASN A 96 -8.35 27.71 1.08
CA ASN A 96 -7.37 28.14 2.06
C ASN A 96 -7.55 29.65 2.33
N GLU A 97 -8.10 30.00 3.48
CA GLU A 97 -8.32 31.40 3.85
C GLU A 97 -7.01 32.17 4.12
N THR A 98 -5.95 31.45 4.49
CA THR A 98 -4.66 32.02 4.88
C THR A 98 -3.51 31.34 4.15
N PRO A 99 -3.35 31.57 2.83
CA PRO A 99 -2.23 31.00 2.07
C PRO A 99 -0.87 31.40 2.68
N ASP A 100 0.01 30.42 2.87
CA ASP A 100 1.39 30.65 3.32
C ASP A 100 2.40 30.00 2.35
N PRO A 101 3.05 30.82 1.49
CA PRO A 101 4.04 30.32 0.53
C PRO A 101 5.23 29.57 1.17
N LYS A 102 5.52 29.80 2.46
CA LYS A 102 6.64 29.11 3.13
C LYS A 102 6.40 27.61 3.32
N VAL A 103 5.12 27.20 3.36
CA VAL A 103 4.72 25.78 3.47
C VAL A 103 4.16 25.24 2.13
N GLY A 104 4.33 25.97 1.04
CA GLY A 104 3.90 25.55 -0.29
C GLY A 104 2.41 25.79 -0.59
N ASN A 105 1.75 26.68 0.16
CA ASN A 105 0.37 27.09 -0.04
C ASN A 105 0.33 28.47 -0.72
N TYR A 106 0.16 28.49 -2.03
CA TYR A 106 0.24 29.72 -2.84
C TYR A 106 -1.13 30.28 -3.21
N VAL A 107 -2.18 29.48 -3.14
CA VAL A 107 -3.50 29.83 -3.62
C VAL A 107 -4.58 29.72 -2.53
N SER A 108 -5.63 30.51 -2.66
CA SER A 108 -6.79 30.50 -1.74
C SER A 108 -7.87 29.48 -2.12
N GLU A 109 -7.81 28.96 -3.33
CA GLU A 109 -8.75 27.98 -3.85
C GLU A 109 -8.07 27.11 -4.90
N LEU A 110 -8.31 25.79 -4.86
CA LEU A 110 -7.72 24.86 -5.80
C LEU A 110 -8.66 23.67 -6.07
N LEU A 111 -8.71 23.27 -7.33
CA LEU A 111 -9.28 22.00 -7.81
C LEU A 111 -8.16 21.01 -8.08
N PRO A 112 -8.45 19.70 -8.19
CA PRO A 112 -7.46 18.75 -8.71
C PRO A 112 -6.83 19.26 -10.02
N TRP A 113 -5.51 19.20 -10.12
CA TRP A 113 -4.78 19.71 -11.28
C TRP A 113 -3.73 18.73 -11.78
N TYR A 114 -3.51 18.74 -13.08
CA TYR A 114 -2.68 17.77 -13.77
C TYR A 114 -1.18 18.04 -13.60
N PHE A 115 -0.45 17.04 -13.08
CA PHE A 115 1.01 17.00 -13.04
C PHE A 115 1.57 16.61 -14.42
N ASN A 116 1.51 17.52 -15.37
CA ASN A 116 2.01 17.30 -16.72
C ASN A 116 3.54 17.24 -16.74
N THR A 117 4.10 16.04 -16.75
CA THR A 117 5.55 15.83 -16.72
C THR A 117 6.24 16.24 -18.01
N SER A 118 5.52 16.35 -19.14
CA SER A 118 6.06 16.87 -20.39
C SER A 118 6.31 18.38 -20.35
N GLU A 119 5.59 19.10 -19.52
CA GLU A 119 5.78 20.54 -19.29
C GLU A 119 6.79 20.80 -18.16
N ASN A 120 6.75 19.97 -17.11
CA ASN A 120 7.65 20.07 -15.96
C ASN A 120 8.02 18.70 -15.42
N ILE A 121 9.19 18.20 -15.77
CA ILE A 121 9.72 16.92 -15.31
C ILE A 121 9.84 16.84 -13.78
N GLY A 122 9.91 17.97 -13.07
CA GLY A 122 9.94 18.00 -11.61
C GLY A 122 8.70 17.43 -10.93
N TYR A 123 7.58 17.29 -11.65
CA TYR A 123 6.37 16.65 -11.12
C TYR A 123 6.52 15.12 -10.92
N GLU A 124 7.47 14.46 -11.57
CA GLU A 124 7.77 13.05 -11.28
C GLU A 124 8.25 12.85 -9.84
N ARG A 125 8.99 13.86 -9.31
CA ARG A 125 9.62 13.83 -7.98
C ARG A 125 9.37 15.15 -7.24
N PHE A 126 8.10 15.42 -7.00
CA PHE A 126 7.70 16.73 -6.44
C PHE A 126 8.04 16.92 -4.95
N GLY A 127 8.63 15.91 -4.31
CA GLY A 127 8.84 15.86 -2.87
C GLY A 127 7.53 15.52 -2.13
N GLY A 128 7.61 14.89 -0.97
CA GLY A 128 6.43 14.53 -0.18
C GLY A 128 5.62 15.72 0.31
N THR A 129 4.38 15.48 0.69
CA THR A 129 3.50 16.43 1.38
C THR A 129 3.39 16.06 2.87
N PRO A 130 2.97 16.95 3.78
CA PRO A 130 2.74 16.60 5.17
C PRO A 130 1.72 15.46 5.30
N HIS A 131 2.08 14.33 5.95
CA HIS A 131 1.24 13.12 6.00
C HIS A 131 1.21 12.43 7.37
N PHE A 132 1.64 13.11 8.45
CA PHE A 132 1.54 12.57 9.80
C PHE A 132 0.14 12.78 10.39
N TYR A 133 -0.10 12.13 11.52
CA TYR A 133 -1.40 12.02 12.18
C TYR A 133 -2.15 13.35 12.34
N ASP A 134 -1.49 14.40 12.85
CA ASP A 134 -2.12 15.70 13.15
C ASP A 134 -2.68 16.37 11.90
N ASN A 135 -1.85 16.54 10.88
CA ASN A 135 -2.28 17.19 9.63
C ASN A 135 -3.24 16.30 8.80
N ALA A 136 -3.12 14.97 8.91
CA ALA A 136 -4.06 14.04 8.28
C ALA A 136 -5.45 14.12 8.91
N GLN A 137 -5.54 14.15 10.25
CA GLN A 137 -6.81 14.33 10.97
C GLN A 137 -7.44 15.69 10.71
N GLN A 138 -6.62 16.76 10.62
CA GLN A 138 -7.11 18.09 10.30
C GLN A 138 -7.63 18.17 8.87
N ALA A 139 -6.94 17.57 7.89
CA ALA A 139 -7.38 17.53 6.49
C ALA A 139 -8.72 16.78 6.35
N TYR A 140 -8.85 15.65 7.05
CA TYR A 140 -10.09 14.86 7.11
C TYR A 140 -11.25 15.61 7.80
N ASN A 141 -10.96 16.41 8.81
CA ASN A 141 -11.90 17.26 9.56
C ASN A 141 -13.24 16.56 9.89
N HIS A 142 -13.15 15.42 10.58
CA HIS A 142 -14.32 14.62 10.98
C HIS A 142 -15.21 14.19 9.79
N GLY A 143 -14.60 13.89 8.65
CA GLY A 143 -15.30 13.46 7.44
C GLY A 143 -15.82 14.56 6.53
N LYS A 144 -15.59 15.84 6.86
CA LYS A 144 -15.97 16.97 6.01
C LYS A 144 -15.06 17.12 4.80
N MET A 145 -13.82 16.63 4.87
CA MET A 145 -12.85 16.64 3.78
C MET A 145 -12.55 18.04 3.22
N ASP A 146 -12.60 19.07 4.05
CA ASP A 146 -12.58 20.48 3.64
C ASP A 146 -11.32 21.25 4.07
N GLN A 147 -10.30 20.55 4.62
CA GLN A 147 -9.09 21.19 5.13
C GLN A 147 -7.80 20.65 4.47
N TRP A 148 -7.90 20.05 3.28
CA TRP A 148 -6.73 19.50 2.61
C TRP A 148 -5.72 20.60 2.22
N LEU A 149 -6.18 21.64 1.56
CA LEU A 149 -5.32 22.73 1.09
C LEU A 149 -4.63 23.48 2.24
N PRO A 150 -5.31 23.85 3.35
CA PRO A 150 -4.65 24.50 4.49
C PRO A 150 -3.62 23.62 5.21
N GLN A 151 -3.84 22.30 5.27
CA GLN A 151 -3.02 21.39 6.07
C GLN A 151 -1.88 20.72 5.32
N LYS A 152 -1.95 20.74 4.01
CA LYS A 152 -0.98 20.14 3.09
C LYS A 152 -0.29 21.26 2.28
N SER A 153 0.25 20.98 1.14
CA SER A 153 0.67 22.00 0.19
C SER A 153 -0.28 22.01 -1.01
N ASP A 154 -0.15 22.99 -1.91
CA ASP A 154 -0.93 23.01 -3.17
C ASP A 154 -0.73 21.70 -3.99
N ARG A 155 0.40 21.03 -3.79
CA ARG A 155 0.73 19.75 -4.44
C ARG A 155 -0.23 18.61 -4.04
N THR A 156 -0.91 18.73 -2.90
CA THR A 156 -1.87 17.72 -2.45
C THR A 156 -2.94 17.43 -3.50
N MET A 157 -3.34 18.46 -4.30
CA MET A 157 -4.39 18.37 -5.31
C MET A 157 -3.88 17.89 -6.68
N GLY A 158 -2.57 17.57 -6.80
CA GLY A 158 -1.97 17.13 -8.05
C GLY A 158 -2.34 15.68 -8.40
N TYR A 159 -2.53 15.38 -9.69
CA TYR A 159 -2.77 14.03 -10.19
C TYR A 159 -2.00 13.75 -11.48
N PHE A 160 -1.75 12.47 -11.74
CA PHE A 160 -1.21 11.97 -13.00
C PHE A 160 -2.31 11.45 -13.93
N CYS A 161 -1.97 11.33 -15.20
CA CYS A 161 -2.79 10.70 -16.22
C CYS A 161 -2.14 9.40 -16.72
N GLU A 162 -2.80 8.71 -17.64
CA GLU A 162 -2.26 7.50 -18.30
C GLU A 162 -0.90 7.75 -18.96
N GLN A 163 -0.60 9.00 -19.37
CA GLN A 163 0.68 9.35 -19.98
C GLN A 163 1.86 9.11 -19.03
N GLU A 164 1.72 9.48 -17.76
CA GLU A 164 2.73 9.29 -16.73
C GLU A 164 2.71 7.87 -16.13
N LEU A 165 1.54 7.24 -16.15
CA LEU A 165 1.25 5.98 -15.47
C LEU A 165 0.89 4.85 -16.44
N ALA A 166 1.47 4.85 -17.65
CA ALA A 166 1.08 3.92 -18.70
C ALA A 166 1.13 2.43 -18.28
N PHE A 167 2.12 2.06 -17.47
CA PHE A 167 2.25 0.69 -16.96
C PHE A 167 1.19 0.38 -15.89
N GLN A 168 0.98 1.29 -14.94
CA GLN A 168 -0.01 1.13 -13.87
C GLN A 168 -1.43 1.07 -14.46
N PHE A 169 -1.73 1.89 -15.46
CA PHE A 169 -2.99 1.81 -16.21
C PHE A 169 -3.12 0.50 -16.99
N ALA A 170 -2.02 -0.01 -17.55
CA ALA A 170 -2.03 -1.31 -18.21
C ALA A 170 -2.31 -2.45 -17.22
N LEU A 171 -1.75 -2.42 -16.01
CA LEU A 171 -2.08 -3.37 -14.94
C LEU A 171 -3.56 -3.30 -14.58
N ALA A 172 -4.09 -2.10 -14.31
CA ALA A 172 -5.49 -1.88 -13.95
C ALA A 172 -6.46 -2.32 -15.07
N ASN A 173 -6.09 -2.11 -16.33
CA ASN A 173 -6.91 -2.50 -17.48
C ASN A 173 -6.87 -4.00 -17.82
N ASN A 174 -5.96 -4.77 -17.23
CA ASN A 174 -5.78 -6.19 -17.53
C ASN A 174 -6.01 -7.12 -16.34
N PHE A 175 -5.87 -6.62 -15.12
CA PHE A 175 -6.07 -7.38 -13.87
C PHE A 175 -7.15 -6.73 -13.00
N THR A 176 -7.32 -7.15 -11.77
CA THR A 176 -8.30 -6.54 -10.87
C THR A 176 -7.69 -5.34 -10.15
N LEU A 177 -8.34 -4.17 -10.28
CA LEU A 177 -8.07 -2.96 -9.52
C LEU A 177 -9.11 -2.83 -8.39
N CYS A 178 -8.64 -2.56 -7.15
CA CYS A 178 -9.51 -2.29 -6.01
C CYS A 178 -9.71 -0.78 -5.86
N ASP A 179 -10.90 -0.25 -6.15
CA ASP A 179 -11.18 1.19 -6.10
C ASP A 179 -11.78 1.68 -4.76
N ALA A 180 -11.85 0.77 -3.79
CA ALA A 180 -12.23 1.07 -2.40
C ALA A 180 -11.25 0.44 -1.39
N TYR A 181 -9.96 0.33 -1.75
CA TYR A 181 -8.91 -0.08 -0.83
C TYR A 181 -8.33 1.16 -0.14
N HIS A 182 -8.38 1.16 1.18
CA HIS A 182 -7.92 2.25 2.04
C HIS A 182 -6.62 1.87 2.76
N CYS A 183 -5.73 2.82 3.00
CA CYS A 183 -4.72 2.61 4.03
C CYS A 183 -5.40 2.48 5.39
N SER A 184 -4.74 1.81 6.33
CA SER A 184 -5.40 1.42 7.58
C SER A 184 -5.56 2.58 8.56
N LEU A 185 -4.69 3.58 8.49
CA LEU A 185 -4.59 4.66 9.47
C LEU A 185 -4.42 6.03 8.79
N HIS A 186 -4.93 7.08 9.42
CA HIS A 186 -4.70 8.47 9.01
C HIS A 186 -3.32 8.96 9.47
N THR A 187 -2.25 8.36 8.97
CA THR A 187 -0.87 8.77 9.32
C THR A 187 0.12 8.16 8.32
N GLY A 188 1.42 8.30 8.56
CA GLY A 188 2.47 7.94 7.63
C GLY A 188 2.80 6.46 7.51
N THR A 189 3.97 6.19 6.97
CA THR A 189 4.50 4.89 6.53
C THR A 189 4.51 3.82 7.62
N ASN A 190 5.31 4.00 8.68
CA ASN A 190 5.52 2.94 9.67
C ASN A 190 4.23 2.50 10.37
N PRO A 191 3.32 3.38 10.83
CA PRO A 191 2.03 2.96 11.40
C PRO A 191 1.20 2.08 10.46
N ASN A 192 1.12 2.42 9.19
CA ASN A 192 0.38 1.65 8.19
C ASN A 192 1.05 0.31 7.89
N ARG A 193 2.39 0.27 7.79
CA ARG A 193 3.14 -0.97 7.63
C ARG A 193 3.02 -1.87 8.86
N VAL A 194 3.03 -1.33 10.07
CA VAL A 194 2.74 -2.10 11.30
C VAL A 194 1.35 -2.74 11.24
N MET A 195 0.32 -2.00 10.81
CA MET A 195 -1.01 -2.58 10.60
C MET A 195 -1.00 -3.70 9.56
N PHE A 196 -0.29 -3.52 8.44
CA PHE A 196 -0.18 -4.48 7.35
C PHE A 196 0.49 -5.81 7.78
N TRP A 197 1.48 -5.77 8.66
CA TRP A 197 2.21 -6.96 9.13
C TRP A 197 1.65 -7.59 10.42
N THR A 198 0.69 -6.93 11.09
CA THR A 198 0.26 -7.39 12.42
C THR A 198 -1.23 -7.25 12.71
N GLY A 199 -2.00 -6.59 11.86
CA GLY A 199 -3.44 -6.38 12.04
C GLY A 199 -3.83 -5.43 13.19
N THR A 200 -2.87 -4.76 13.83
CA THR A 200 -3.14 -3.85 14.96
C THR A 200 -2.08 -2.77 15.09
N ASN A 201 -2.48 -1.64 15.68
CA ASN A 201 -1.59 -0.56 16.09
C ASN A 201 -1.46 -0.43 17.62
N ASP A 202 -1.86 -1.46 18.39
CA ASP A 202 -1.89 -1.42 19.85
C ASP A 202 -2.61 -0.20 20.46
N ALA A 203 -3.85 0.02 20.04
CA ALA A 203 -4.69 1.17 20.42
C ALA A 203 -4.68 1.55 21.89
N TYR A 204 -4.50 0.58 22.77
CA TYR A 204 -4.49 0.78 24.21
C TYR A 204 -3.11 1.13 24.78
N GLY A 205 -2.06 1.19 23.96
CA GLY A 205 -0.69 1.53 24.38
C GLY A 205 -0.08 0.57 25.40
N LYS A 206 -0.49 -0.70 25.41
CA LYS A 206 -0.06 -1.68 26.43
C LYS A 206 1.17 -2.48 26.04
N ARG A 207 1.50 -2.48 24.77
CA ARG A 207 2.53 -3.35 24.19
C ARG A 207 3.63 -2.58 23.45
N GLY A 208 3.72 -1.26 23.66
CA GLY A 208 4.73 -0.38 23.04
C GLY A 208 4.20 0.50 21.90
N GLY A 209 2.95 0.31 21.48
CA GLY A 209 2.20 1.23 20.62
C GLY A 209 1.44 2.30 21.41
N PRO A 210 0.48 3.01 20.80
CA PRO A 210 0.25 2.99 19.37
C PRO A 210 1.33 3.73 18.59
N VAL A 211 1.56 3.30 17.35
CA VAL A 211 2.51 3.93 16.44
C VAL A 211 1.78 5.06 15.70
N LEU A 212 2.28 6.29 15.81
CA LEU A 212 1.65 7.49 15.23
C LEU A 212 2.54 8.21 14.23
N THR A 213 3.84 7.91 14.25
CA THR A 213 4.87 8.51 13.40
C THR A 213 5.81 7.43 12.92
N ASN A 214 6.77 7.79 12.07
CA ASN A 214 7.84 6.89 11.61
C ASN A 214 8.89 6.66 12.71
N ALA A 215 8.46 6.36 13.92
CA ALA A 215 9.33 6.00 15.03
C ALA A 215 9.50 4.47 15.13
N ASN A 216 10.64 4.04 15.66
CA ASN A 216 11.00 2.62 15.84
C ASN A 216 11.06 1.80 14.55
N GLU A 217 11.31 2.44 13.42
CA GLU A 217 11.36 1.81 12.10
C GLU A 217 12.72 1.18 11.78
N ASP A 218 13.74 1.40 12.62
CA ASP A 218 15.06 0.79 12.47
C ASP A 218 15.67 0.44 13.85
N PHE A 219 16.81 -0.28 13.82
CA PHE A 219 17.61 -0.54 15.01
C PHE A 219 18.34 0.72 15.47
N HIS A 220 18.49 0.87 16.78
CA HIS A 220 19.26 1.98 17.33
C HIS A 220 20.76 1.80 17.06
N HIS A 221 21.36 2.78 16.39
CA HIS A 221 22.77 2.77 16.03
C HIS A 221 23.47 4.08 16.37
N ASP A 222 23.52 4.42 17.66
CA ASP A 222 24.37 5.53 18.08
C ASP A 222 25.82 5.04 18.23
N LYS A 223 26.70 5.57 17.38
CA LYS A 223 28.14 5.24 17.38
C LYS A 223 28.87 5.70 18.67
N ASN A 224 28.28 6.59 19.46
CA ASN A 224 28.81 7.05 20.72
C ASN A 224 28.40 6.14 21.90
N LEU A 225 27.50 5.19 21.66
CA LEU A 225 27.03 4.23 22.66
C LEU A 225 27.66 2.85 22.42
N SER A 226 27.79 2.09 23.50
CA SER A 226 28.16 0.67 23.40
C SER A 226 26.99 -0.16 22.85
N ASP A 227 27.27 -1.36 22.31
CA ASP A 227 26.25 -2.31 21.87
C ASP A 227 25.25 -2.64 22.98
N LYS A 228 25.68 -2.64 24.24
CA LYS A 228 24.81 -2.87 25.40
C LYS A 228 23.83 -1.71 25.61
N GLU A 229 24.24 -0.48 25.39
CA GLU A 229 23.42 0.72 25.53
C GLU A 229 22.44 0.78 24.35
N ASN A 230 22.90 0.57 23.11
CA ASN A 230 22.02 0.46 21.92
C ASN A 230 20.97 -0.63 22.12
N TYR A 231 21.37 -1.82 22.60
CA TYR A 231 20.42 -2.89 22.94
C TYR A 231 19.39 -2.46 24.00
N HIS A 232 19.81 -1.67 25.01
CA HIS A 232 18.88 -1.21 26.05
C HIS A 232 17.79 -0.31 25.45
N TYR A 233 18.16 0.69 24.66
CA TYR A 233 17.22 1.57 23.97
C TYR A 233 16.29 0.79 23.07
N ASP A 234 16.80 -0.09 22.23
CA ASP A 234 15.99 -0.93 21.35
C ASP A 234 14.99 -1.83 22.08
N MET A 235 15.34 -2.29 23.30
CA MET A 235 14.43 -3.12 24.10
C MET A 235 13.37 -2.32 24.84
N GLU A 236 13.64 -1.08 25.19
CA GLU A 236 12.72 -0.19 25.88
C GLU A 236 11.56 0.22 24.99
N ASP A 237 11.85 0.65 23.77
CA ASP A 237 10.87 1.15 22.79
C ASP A 237 10.25 0.07 21.91
N ALA A 238 10.70 -1.18 22.03
CA ALA A 238 10.27 -2.25 21.16
C ALA A 238 8.78 -2.58 21.26
N PHE A 239 8.15 -2.85 20.11
CA PHE A 239 6.81 -3.41 20.04
C PHE A 239 6.78 -4.86 20.56
N ARG A 240 5.72 -5.24 21.29
CA ARG A 240 5.69 -6.49 22.06
C ARG A 240 4.51 -7.40 21.70
N TRP A 241 3.83 -7.15 20.61
CA TRP A 241 2.82 -8.09 20.11
C TRP A 241 3.38 -8.93 18.97
N LYS A 242 2.72 -10.02 18.71
CA LYS A 242 3.16 -11.00 17.72
C LYS A 242 2.83 -10.52 16.31
N THR A 243 3.80 -10.62 15.41
CA THR A 243 3.63 -10.32 14.00
C THR A 243 3.06 -11.51 13.23
N TYR A 244 2.48 -11.26 12.06
CA TYR A 244 1.97 -12.35 11.22
C TYR A 244 3.09 -13.27 10.68
N PRO A 245 4.28 -12.77 10.28
CA PRO A 245 5.43 -13.65 10.00
C PRO A 245 5.81 -14.60 11.14
N GLU A 246 5.75 -14.15 12.40
CA GLU A 246 5.98 -15.06 13.55
C GLU A 246 4.89 -16.12 13.67
N ARG A 247 3.64 -15.82 13.30
CA ARG A 247 2.55 -16.80 13.29
C ARG A 247 2.73 -17.83 12.18
N LEU A 248 3.18 -17.39 11.00
CA LEU A 248 3.52 -18.30 9.90
C LEU A 248 4.67 -19.22 10.29
N GLU A 249 5.72 -18.69 10.94
CA GLU A 249 6.84 -19.49 11.43
C GLU A 249 6.40 -20.57 12.42
N ASP A 250 5.56 -20.21 13.41
CA ASP A 250 5.02 -21.16 14.39
C ASP A 250 4.15 -22.25 13.75
N ALA A 251 3.47 -21.92 12.64
CA ALA A 251 2.61 -22.85 11.91
C ALA A 251 3.35 -23.70 10.87
N GLY A 252 4.66 -23.46 10.67
CA GLY A 252 5.46 -24.16 9.67
C GLY A 252 5.13 -23.78 8.22
N VAL A 253 4.47 -22.65 8.01
CA VAL A 253 4.23 -22.08 6.67
C VAL A 253 5.52 -21.43 6.17
N SER A 254 5.95 -21.73 4.95
CA SER A 254 7.15 -21.11 4.38
C SER A 254 6.90 -19.66 4.02
N TRP A 255 7.78 -18.78 4.48
CA TRP A 255 7.68 -17.34 4.23
C TRP A 255 9.06 -16.69 4.19
N ARG A 256 9.18 -15.55 3.52
CA ARG A 256 10.37 -14.69 3.54
C ARG A 256 10.02 -13.24 3.18
N LEU A 257 10.76 -12.29 3.77
CA LEU A 257 10.82 -10.89 3.36
C LEU A 257 12.11 -10.68 2.59
N PHE A 258 12.02 -10.08 1.42
CA PHE A 258 13.13 -9.77 0.51
C PHE A 258 13.40 -8.28 0.54
N GLN A 259 14.60 -7.90 0.99
CA GLN A 259 15.03 -6.51 1.11
C GLN A 259 16.55 -6.39 0.98
N ASN A 260 17.01 -5.22 0.62
CA ASN A 260 18.38 -4.77 0.86
C ASN A 260 18.47 -4.19 2.27
N ILE A 261 19.24 -4.80 3.18
CA ILE A 261 19.31 -4.36 4.58
C ILE A 261 19.84 -2.93 4.74
N ASP A 262 20.68 -2.46 3.82
CA ASP A 262 21.29 -1.13 3.87
C ASP A 262 20.48 -0.06 3.10
N ASN A 263 19.49 -0.47 2.30
CA ASN A 263 18.67 0.43 1.48
C ASN A 263 17.23 -0.10 1.31
N ASN A 264 16.49 -0.21 2.39
CA ASN A 264 15.08 -0.60 2.40
C ASN A 264 14.15 0.58 2.72
N TYR A 265 14.65 1.79 2.75
CA TYR A 265 13.95 3.05 3.06
C TYR A 265 13.27 3.06 4.44
N THR A 266 13.70 2.19 5.37
CA THR A 266 13.10 1.90 6.68
C THR A 266 11.71 1.25 6.62
N ASP A 267 11.36 0.67 5.48
CA ASP A 267 10.03 0.14 5.15
C ASP A 267 9.73 -1.26 5.72
N ASN A 268 10.69 -1.84 6.44
CA ASN A 268 10.49 -3.11 7.12
C ASN A 268 10.08 -2.91 8.58
N PRO A 269 8.78 -2.97 8.94
CA PRO A 269 8.33 -2.69 10.29
C PRO A 269 8.78 -3.74 11.32
N LEU A 270 9.30 -4.89 10.89
CA LEU A 270 9.80 -5.94 11.80
C LEU A 270 10.98 -5.45 12.63
N HIS A 271 11.72 -4.43 12.16
CA HIS A 271 12.78 -3.75 12.92
C HIS A 271 12.28 -3.14 14.24
N GLY A 272 11.00 -2.77 14.36
CA GLY A 272 10.38 -2.26 15.57
C GLY A 272 10.04 -3.32 16.62
N PHE A 273 10.03 -4.61 16.27
CA PHE A 273 9.52 -5.67 17.14
C PHE A 273 10.59 -6.31 18.01
N LYS A 274 10.25 -6.51 19.30
CA LYS A 274 11.15 -7.06 20.32
C LYS A 274 11.73 -8.42 19.95
N SER A 275 10.98 -9.27 19.28
CA SER A 275 11.44 -10.59 18.81
C SER A 275 12.62 -10.45 17.86
N PHE A 276 12.51 -9.59 16.85
CA PHE A 276 13.55 -9.35 15.86
C PHE A 276 14.73 -8.55 16.42
N ARG A 277 14.46 -7.48 17.20
CA ARG A 277 15.50 -6.69 17.87
C ARG A 277 16.36 -7.55 18.79
N LYS A 278 15.75 -8.45 19.56
CA LYS A 278 16.48 -9.38 20.41
C LYS A 278 17.42 -10.28 19.60
N LEU A 279 16.98 -10.78 18.45
CA LEU A 279 17.78 -11.63 17.58
C LEU A 279 18.90 -10.84 16.89
N HIS A 280 18.67 -9.58 16.52
CA HIS A 280 19.69 -8.69 15.97
C HIS A 280 20.96 -8.63 16.82
N TYR A 281 20.82 -8.57 18.14
CA TYR A 281 21.96 -8.49 19.07
C TYR A 281 22.48 -9.84 19.55
N LYS A 282 21.64 -10.90 19.52
CA LYS A 282 21.99 -12.17 20.14
C LYS A 282 22.27 -13.30 19.17
N ASP A 283 21.55 -13.36 18.07
CA ASP A 283 21.62 -14.47 17.12
C ASP A 283 21.07 -14.08 15.75
N ARG A 284 21.89 -13.41 14.96
CA ARG A 284 21.52 -13.03 13.59
C ARG A 284 21.42 -14.25 12.64
N GLN A 285 21.87 -15.44 13.05
CA GLN A 285 21.75 -16.66 12.26
C GLN A 285 20.41 -17.39 12.51
N HIS A 286 19.64 -16.94 13.49
CA HIS A 286 18.33 -17.52 13.76
C HIS A 286 17.41 -17.47 12.54
N PRO A 287 16.70 -18.55 12.18
CA PRO A 287 15.85 -18.61 10.97
C PRO A 287 14.83 -17.46 10.88
N LEU A 288 14.18 -17.11 11.98
CA LEU A 288 13.23 -15.99 12.02
C LEU A 288 13.91 -14.65 11.61
N TYR A 289 15.15 -14.40 12.09
CA TYR A 289 15.89 -13.20 11.74
C TYR A 289 16.29 -13.21 10.26
N GLN A 290 16.82 -14.33 9.77
CA GLN A 290 17.25 -14.46 8.38
C GLN A 290 16.09 -14.31 7.37
N LYS A 291 14.91 -14.79 7.72
CA LYS A 291 13.70 -14.66 6.90
C LYS A 291 13.10 -13.25 6.94
N GLY A 292 13.09 -12.59 8.11
CA GLY A 292 12.38 -11.32 8.32
C GLY A 292 13.25 -10.06 8.20
N ILE A 293 14.53 -10.17 8.52
CA ILE A 293 15.49 -9.06 8.46
C ILE A 293 16.59 -9.37 7.44
N GLY A 294 17.23 -10.53 7.60
CA GLY A 294 18.37 -10.93 6.75
C GLY A 294 19.64 -10.16 7.06
N THR A 295 20.65 -10.39 6.22
CA THR A 295 21.96 -9.73 6.30
C THR A 295 22.50 -9.40 4.90
N ASP A 296 21.69 -9.60 3.86
CA ASP A 296 22.06 -9.37 2.47
C ASP A 296 21.84 -7.91 2.09
N ASN A 297 22.80 -7.29 1.45
CA ASN A 297 22.76 -5.91 1.00
C ASN A 297 22.80 -5.77 -0.53
N ARG A 298 22.60 -6.86 -1.24
CA ARG A 298 22.32 -6.82 -2.69
C ARG A 298 20.92 -6.24 -2.93
N LEU A 299 20.60 -6.00 -4.19
CA LEU A 299 19.26 -5.55 -4.55
C LEU A 299 18.22 -6.60 -4.13
N SER A 300 17.12 -6.14 -3.57
CA SER A 300 16.01 -6.98 -3.11
C SER A 300 15.48 -7.89 -4.21
N ILE A 301 15.48 -7.38 -5.45
CA ILE A 301 15.06 -8.13 -6.64
C ILE A 301 16.04 -9.26 -6.99
N GLU A 302 17.35 -9.10 -6.76
CA GLU A 302 18.35 -10.15 -6.98
C GLU A 302 18.21 -11.26 -5.93
N ILE A 303 17.97 -10.88 -4.67
CA ILE A 303 17.75 -11.84 -3.58
C ILE A 303 16.46 -12.64 -3.84
N PHE A 304 15.43 -11.97 -4.39
CA PHE A 304 14.17 -12.61 -4.77
C PHE A 304 14.36 -13.58 -5.94
N GLU A 305 15.09 -13.17 -6.99
CA GLU A 305 15.41 -14.01 -8.16
C GLU A 305 16.24 -15.23 -7.78
N ASP A 306 17.23 -15.08 -6.89
CA ASP A 306 18.04 -16.19 -6.37
C ASP A 306 17.19 -17.20 -5.58
N GLN A 307 16.27 -16.72 -4.73
CA GLN A 307 15.37 -17.61 -4.00
C GLN A 307 14.43 -18.35 -4.96
N TYR A 308 13.86 -17.62 -5.92
CA TYR A 308 12.97 -18.19 -6.94
C TYR A 308 13.65 -19.33 -7.70
N ASN A 309 14.94 -19.17 -8.06
CA ASN A 309 15.73 -20.15 -8.81
C ASN A 309 16.42 -21.21 -7.92
N SER A 310 16.27 -21.13 -6.60
CA SER A 310 16.87 -22.08 -5.67
C SER A 310 16.15 -23.45 -5.70
N ASN A 311 16.77 -24.47 -5.11
CA ASN A 311 16.13 -25.78 -4.94
C ASN A 311 14.91 -25.75 -4.01
N GLU A 312 14.80 -24.74 -3.15
CA GLU A 312 13.64 -24.54 -2.26
C GLU A 312 12.48 -23.86 -2.98
N GLY A 313 12.78 -23.15 -4.08
CA GLY A 313 11.80 -22.39 -4.84
C GLY A 313 11.21 -21.20 -4.09
N LEU A 314 10.12 -20.66 -4.62
CA LEU A 314 9.41 -19.54 -4.03
C LEU A 314 8.67 -19.99 -2.75
N PRO A 315 8.77 -19.25 -1.61
CA PRO A 315 7.97 -19.53 -0.43
C PRO A 315 6.45 -19.42 -0.68
N GLN A 316 5.64 -19.99 0.22
CA GLN A 316 4.19 -19.79 0.18
C GLN A 316 3.83 -18.32 0.31
N VAL A 317 4.50 -17.57 1.22
CA VAL A 317 4.27 -16.14 1.40
C VAL A 317 5.58 -15.38 1.27
N SER A 318 5.61 -14.43 0.35
CA SER A 318 6.76 -13.58 0.07
C SER A 318 6.39 -12.11 0.19
N TRP A 319 7.09 -11.35 1.03
CA TRP A 319 7.03 -9.89 1.03
C TRP A 319 8.26 -9.33 0.35
N ILE A 320 8.08 -8.30 -0.45
CA ILE A 320 9.16 -7.55 -1.07
C ILE A 320 9.13 -6.12 -0.55
N VAL A 321 10.25 -5.67 -0.01
CA VAL A 321 10.53 -4.28 0.33
C VAL A 321 11.63 -3.82 -0.59
N CYS A 322 11.29 -3.00 -1.57
CA CYS A 322 12.24 -2.52 -2.57
C CYS A 322 13.12 -1.39 -2.02
N GLU A 323 14.18 -1.09 -2.75
CA GLU A 323 15.05 0.05 -2.46
C GLU A 323 14.28 1.37 -2.65
N LYS A 324 14.68 2.41 -1.91
CA LYS A 324 14.04 3.74 -1.94
C LYS A 324 13.87 4.31 -3.35
N GLU A 325 14.80 4.00 -4.28
CA GLU A 325 14.77 4.46 -5.66
C GLU A 325 13.62 3.85 -6.48
N TYR A 326 13.06 2.72 -6.03
CA TYR A 326 12.00 1.96 -6.70
C TYR A 326 10.67 1.98 -5.94
N SER A 327 10.62 2.66 -4.79
CA SER A 327 9.48 2.65 -3.86
C SER A 327 8.25 3.41 -4.36
N GLU A 328 8.36 4.21 -5.40
CA GLU A 328 7.35 5.18 -5.89
C GLU A 328 7.14 6.40 -4.96
N HIS A 329 7.82 6.49 -3.80
CA HIS A 329 7.74 7.67 -2.94
C HIS A 329 8.05 8.96 -3.70
N PRO A 330 7.25 10.04 -3.52
CA PRO A 330 7.37 11.27 -4.33
C PRO A 330 8.72 12.00 -4.32
N GLY A 331 9.60 11.69 -3.36
CA GLY A 331 10.92 12.31 -3.25
C GLY A 331 12.03 11.51 -3.94
N PRO A 332 12.42 10.36 -3.39
CA PRO A 332 13.55 9.59 -3.90
C PRO A 332 13.22 8.77 -5.15
N SER A 333 11.94 8.53 -5.43
CA SER A 333 11.47 7.68 -6.52
C SER A 333 10.44 8.37 -7.41
N CYS A 334 9.98 7.67 -8.43
CA CYS A 334 8.90 8.11 -9.31
C CYS A 334 8.12 6.90 -9.86
N PRO A 335 6.92 7.10 -10.45
CA PRO A 335 6.09 6.02 -10.97
C PRO A 335 6.79 5.14 -12.01
N LEU A 336 7.65 5.73 -12.84
CA LEU A 336 8.39 4.98 -13.87
C LEU A 336 9.41 3.99 -13.27
N GLN A 337 10.05 4.36 -12.16
CA GLN A 337 11.01 3.48 -11.48
C GLN A 337 10.29 2.32 -10.77
N GLY A 338 9.17 2.58 -10.11
CA GLY A 338 8.35 1.51 -9.53
C GLY A 338 7.76 0.59 -10.58
N ALA A 339 7.34 1.13 -11.74
CA ALA A 339 6.88 0.35 -12.88
C ALA A 339 7.97 -0.61 -13.39
N ALA A 340 9.21 -0.13 -13.53
CA ALA A 340 10.33 -0.95 -13.97
C ALA A 340 10.65 -2.08 -12.97
N TYR A 341 10.61 -1.78 -11.68
CA TYR A 341 10.79 -2.78 -10.62
C TYR A 341 9.68 -3.82 -10.62
N THR A 342 8.43 -3.39 -10.67
CA THR A 342 7.24 -4.26 -10.74
C THR A 342 7.28 -5.18 -11.97
N ALA A 343 7.66 -4.65 -13.13
CA ALA A 343 7.82 -5.44 -14.34
C ALA A 343 8.88 -6.53 -14.18
N LYS A 344 10.01 -6.22 -13.52
CA LYS A 344 11.06 -7.20 -13.25
C LYS A 344 10.57 -8.31 -12.29
N VAL A 345 9.79 -7.97 -11.24
CA VAL A 345 9.15 -8.98 -10.38
C VAL A 345 8.24 -9.88 -11.21
N LEU A 346 7.42 -9.29 -12.08
CA LEU A 346 6.50 -10.04 -12.93
C LEU A 346 7.23 -10.92 -13.95
N ASP A 347 8.35 -10.46 -14.50
CA ASP A 347 9.22 -11.25 -15.39
C ASP A 347 9.80 -12.49 -14.69
N ILE A 348 10.24 -12.34 -13.44
CA ILE A 348 10.74 -13.46 -12.62
C ILE A 348 9.61 -14.46 -12.39
N LEU A 349 8.45 -14.00 -11.89
CA LEU A 349 7.31 -14.84 -11.57
C LEU A 349 6.78 -15.61 -12.78
N THR A 350 6.85 -15.01 -13.96
CA THR A 350 6.37 -15.63 -15.21
C THR A 350 7.46 -16.41 -15.96
N SER A 351 8.68 -16.46 -15.44
CA SER A 351 9.79 -17.21 -16.08
C SER A 351 9.49 -18.70 -16.14
N ASP A 352 8.83 -19.24 -15.10
CA ASP A 352 8.23 -20.58 -15.10
C ASP A 352 6.69 -20.48 -15.14
N PRO A 353 6.06 -20.92 -16.25
CA PRO A 353 4.59 -20.89 -16.37
C PRO A 353 3.86 -21.75 -15.33
N ASP A 354 4.47 -22.83 -14.82
CA ASP A 354 3.85 -23.65 -13.78
C ASP A 354 3.74 -22.89 -12.46
N VAL A 355 4.82 -22.22 -12.04
CA VAL A 355 4.84 -21.38 -10.83
C VAL A 355 3.85 -20.22 -10.96
N TRP A 356 3.89 -19.47 -12.10
CA TRP A 356 2.97 -18.36 -12.32
C TRP A 356 1.51 -18.79 -12.30
N SER A 357 1.18 -19.95 -12.90
CA SER A 357 -0.18 -20.48 -12.94
C SER A 357 -0.83 -20.68 -11.57
N LYS A 358 -0.01 -20.67 -10.49
CA LYS A 358 -0.38 -20.91 -9.08
C LYS A 358 -0.05 -19.73 -8.16
N THR A 359 0.29 -18.58 -8.73
CA THR A 359 0.77 -17.41 -8.00
C THR A 359 -0.27 -16.28 -7.97
N VAL A 360 -0.39 -15.66 -6.81
CA VAL A 360 -1.07 -14.37 -6.61
C VAL A 360 -0.01 -13.32 -6.30
N PHE A 361 0.02 -12.24 -7.08
CA PHE A 361 0.87 -11.09 -6.84
C PHE A 361 0.00 -9.89 -6.47
N ILE A 362 0.18 -9.37 -5.26
CA ILE A 362 -0.53 -8.21 -4.71
C ILE A 362 0.41 -7.02 -4.70
N ILE A 363 -0.01 -5.91 -5.31
CA ILE A 363 0.67 -4.63 -5.20
C ILE A 363 -0.27 -3.67 -4.50
N THR A 364 0.20 -3.03 -3.44
CA THR A 364 -0.52 -1.98 -2.71
C THR A 364 0.44 -0.86 -2.31
N PHE A 365 -0.10 0.21 -1.76
CA PHE A 365 0.67 1.33 -1.23
C PHE A 365 0.36 1.46 0.26
N ASP A 366 1.34 1.89 1.03
CA ASP A 366 1.22 1.95 2.49
C ASP A 366 0.29 3.08 2.95
N GLU A 367 0.41 4.29 2.34
CA GLU A 367 -0.42 5.44 2.65
C GLU A 367 -0.43 6.45 1.48
N ASN A 368 -1.12 7.58 1.64
CA ASN A 368 -1.42 8.53 0.56
C ASN A 368 -0.45 9.71 0.42
N ASP A 369 0.67 9.79 1.16
CA ASP A 369 1.60 10.96 1.21
C ASP A 369 0.91 12.30 1.59
N GLY A 370 -0.29 12.30 2.09
CA GLY A 370 -1.08 13.51 2.19
C GLY A 370 -1.61 14.02 0.85
N LEU A 371 -1.51 13.26 -0.22
CA LEU A 371 -2.18 13.53 -1.49
C LEU A 371 -3.68 13.33 -1.35
N PHE A 372 -4.43 14.16 -2.04
CA PHE A 372 -5.88 14.20 -1.97
C PHE A 372 -6.53 12.92 -2.52
N ASP A 373 -7.54 12.47 -1.81
CA ASP A 373 -8.53 11.50 -2.29
C ASP A 373 -9.92 12.03 -1.96
N HIS A 374 -10.85 11.96 -2.90
CA HIS A 374 -12.18 12.57 -2.73
C HIS A 374 -13.12 11.78 -1.84
N MET A 375 -12.84 10.49 -1.64
CA MET A 375 -13.72 9.63 -0.85
C MET A 375 -13.41 9.74 0.63
N PRO A 376 -14.38 10.13 1.45
CA PRO A 376 -14.19 10.09 2.90
C PRO A 376 -14.03 8.62 3.34
N PRO A 377 -12.93 8.28 4.03
CA PRO A 377 -12.72 6.93 4.50
C PRO A 377 -13.77 6.53 5.53
N PRO A 378 -14.29 5.30 5.47
CA PRO A 378 -15.18 4.77 6.51
C PRO A 378 -14.49 4.74 7.87
N SER A 379 -15.24 5.01 8.92
CA SER A 379 -14.72 5.05 10.29
C SER A 379 -15.74 4.47 11.26
N VAL A 380 -15.27 4.08 12.44
CA VAL A 380 -16.13 3.84 13.61
C VAL A 380 -16.84 5.12 14.02
N PRO A 381 -17.99 5.04 14.75
CA PRO A 381 -18.69 6.24 15.21
C PRO A 381 -17.76 7.22 15.91
N HIS A 382 -17.85 8.49 15.57
CA HIS A 382 -17.02 9.53 16.19
C HIS A 382 -17.25 9.61 17.71
N ARG A 383 -16.19 9.78 18.46
CA ARG A 383 -16.22 10.10 19.89
C ARG A 383 -15.48 11.40 20.13
N ASP A 384 -16.08 12.26 20.97
CA ASP A 384 -15.38 13.45 21.44
C ASP A 384 -14.38 13.08 22.57
N PRO A 385 -13.50 14.00 22.99
CA PRO A 385 -12.57 13.74 24.09
C PRO A 385 -13.24 13.36 25.42
N LEU A 386 -14.50 13.71 25.62
CA LEU A 386 -15.27 13.35 26.82
C LEU A 386 -15.91 11.96 26.72
N GLY A 387 -15.80 11.30 25.56
CA GLY A 387 -16.35 9.97 25.29
C GLY A 387 -17.79 9.98 24.81
N ASN A 388 -18.39 11.14 24.53
CA ASN A 388 -19.71 11.19 23.91
C ASN A 388 -19.63 10.65 22.49
N GLN A 389 -20.50 9.70 22.14
CA GLN A 389 -20.49 9.05 20.84
C GLN A 389 -21.53 9.67 19.89
N TYR A 390 -21.10 9.98 18.68
CA TYR A 390 -21.92 10.50 17.59
C TYR A 390 -22.03 9.42 16.50
N GLY A 391 -23.25 8.98 16.24
CA GLY A 391 -23.52 7.81 15.41
C GLY A 391 -23.60 6.52 16.21
N LYS A 392 -23.87 5.42 15.52
CA LYS A 392 -24.04 4.08 16.12
C LYS A 392 -23.34 3.02 15.30
N SER A 393 -22.90 1.96 15.97
CA SER A 393 -22.45 0.72 15.35
C SER A 393 -23.06 -0.45 16.10
N ASN A 394 -23.53 -1.45 15.38
CA ASN A 394 -23.91 -2.76 15.92
C ASN A 394 -22.72 -3.74 15.94
N ILE A 395 -21.58 -3.33 15.39
CA ILE A 395 -20.33 -4.07 15.42
C ILE A 395 -19.51 -3.56 16.60
N LYS A 396 -18.80 -4.45 17.28
CA LYS A 396 -17.86 -4.08 18.34
C LYS A 396 -16.71 -3.27 17.77
N THR A 397 -16.40 -2.14 18.41
CA THR A 397 -15.37 -1.18 17.98
C THR A 397 -14.12 -1.20 18.86
N ASP A 398 -13.95 -2.26 19.64
CA ASP A 398 -12.77 -2.46 20.49
C ASP A 398 -11.49 -2.46 19.65
N GLY A 399 -10.52 -1.66 20.05
CA GLY A 399 -9.25 -1.53 19.32
C GLY A 399 -9.22 -0.49 18.20
N GLU A 400 -10.32 0.23 17.95
CA GLU A 400 -10.42 1.23 16.88
C GLU A 400 -10.34 2.70 17.37
N TYR A 401 -10.07 2.93 18.65
CA TYR A 401 -9.88 4.27 19.20
C TYR A 401 -8.59 4.37 19.98
N TYR A 402 -7.88 5.49 19.84
CA TYR A 402 -6.72 5.81 20.66
C TYR A 402 -7.17 6.08 22.10
N TYR A 403 -6.38 5.60 23.06
CA TYR A 403 -6.69 5.76 24.47
C TYR A 403 -5.53 6.42 25.21
N ASN A 404 -5.71 7.69 25.64
CA ASN A 404 -4.71 8.49 26.35
C ASN A 404 -3.31 8.42 25.73
N THR A 405 -3.25 8.52 24.42
CA THR A 405 -2.02 8.41 23.66
C THR A 405 -1.31 9.76 23.60
N ALA A 406 -0.08 9.82 24.09
CA ALA A 406 0.77 11.00 23.92
C ALA A 406 1.13 11.15 22.44
N TYR A 407 0.93 12.34 21.87
CA TYR A 407 1.35 12.62 20.50
C TYR A 407 2.85 13.01 20.51
N PRO A 408 3.73 12.24 19.85
CA PRO A 408 5.15 12.57 19.80
C PRO A 408 5.35 13.74 18.82
N GLY A 409 5.77 14.89 19.31
CA GLY A 409 6.12 16.07 18.50
C GLY A 409 5.16 17.24 18.58
N GLY A 410 4.04 17.13 19.28
CA GLY A 410 3.17 18.27 19.60
C GLY A 410 3.86 19.29 20.52
N ALA A 411 3.68 20.58 20.27
CA ALA A 411 4.25 21.69 21.07
C ALA A 411 3.73 21.77 22.53
N GLY A 412 2.92 20.82 22.93
CA GLY A 412 2.40 20.58 24.28
C GLY A 412 2.09 19.10 24.43
N LYS A 413 1.96 18.62 25.66
CA LYS A 413 1.55 17.25 25.96
C LYS A 413 0.08 17.04 25.59
N GLU A 414 -0.24 17.12 24.29
CA GLU A 414 -1.56 16.79 23.80
C GLU A 414 -1.74 15.29 23.81
N PHE A 415 -2.76 14.83 24.52
CA PHE A 415 -3.14 13.44 24.54
C PHE A 415 -4.28 13.22 23.55
N ILE A 416 -4.09 12.28 22.63
CA ILE A 416 -5.16 11.78 21.79
C ILE A 416 -6.02 10.83 22.62
N HIS A 417 -7.29 11.13 22.73
CA HIS A 417 -8.24 10.32 23.49
C HIS A 417 -9.54 10.19 22.72
N ASN A 418 -10.03 8.97 22.58
CA ASN A 418 -11.25 8.63 21.86
C ASN A 418 -11.27 8.96 20.35
N ALA A 419 -10.18 9.43 19.76
CA ALA A 419 -10.10 9.59 18.32
C ALA A 419 -10.04 8.20 17.63
N SER A 420 -10.73 8.06 16.51
CA SER A 420 -10.66 6.84 15.70
C SER A 420 -9.28 6.65 15.07
N HIS A 421 -8.86 5.40 14.89
CA HIS A 421 -7.62 5.06 14.18
C HIS A 421 -7.68 5.37 12.68
N GLY A 422 -8.76 5.07 12.04
CA GLY A 422 -8.93 5.14 10.59
C GLY A 422 -10.31 4.57 10.20
N LEU A 423 -10.56 4.16 8.97
CA LEU A 423 -9.55 3.97 7.89
C LEU A 423 -8.97 5.30 7.41
N GLY A 424 -7.80 5.24 6.75
CA GLY A 424 -7.21 6.39 6.07
C GLY A 424 -7.72 6.53 4.63
N PRO A 425 -7.15 7.47 3.83
CA PRO A 425 -7.48 7.66 2.42
C PRO A 425 -7.27 6.39 1.59
N ARG A 426 -7.89 6.34 0.41
CA ARG A 426 -7.66 5.24 -0.53
C ARG A 426 -6.25 5.28 -1.10
N VAL A 427 -5.71 4.09 -1.33
CA VAL A 427 -4.42 3.89 -2.00
C VAL A 427 -4.58 2.93 -3.18
N PRO A 428 -3.75 3.04 -4.23
CA PRO A 428 -3.78 2.11 -5.35
C PRO A 428 -3.53 0.67 -4.88
N THR A 429 -4.36 -0.27 -5.32
CA THR A 429 -4.15 -1.70 -5.03
C THR A 429 -4.56 -2.56 -6.20
N TYR A 430 -3.65 -3.40 -6.66
CA TYR A 430 -3.85 -4.32 -7.78
C TYR A 430 -3.73 -5.76 -7.31
N ILE A 431 -4.62 -6.61 -7.81
CA ILE A 431 -4.51 -8.05 -7.67
C ILE A 431 -4.13 -8.63 -9.02
N ILE A 432 -2.88 -9.07 -9.14
CA ILE A 432 -2.27 -9.54 -10.38
C ILE A 432 -2.11 -11.05 -10.30
N SER A 433 -2.91 -11.78 -11.05
CA SER A 433 -2.93 -13.23 -10.96
C SER A 433 -3.64 -13.81 -12.19
N PRO A 434 -3.36 -15.04 -12.58
CA PRO A 434 -4.12 -15.71 -13.62
C PRO A 434 -5.62 -15.85 -13.30
N TRP A 435 -6.04 -15.74 -12.04
CA TRP A 435 -7.45 -15.78 -11.60
C TRP A 435 -8.10 -14.39 -11.51
N SER A 436 -7.36 -13.30 -11.70
CA SER A 436 -7.87 -11.92 -11.56
C SER A 436 -7.78 -11.12 -12.87
N THR A 437 -7.67 -11.80 -14.01
CA THR A 437 -7.57 -11.17 -15.33
C THR A 437 -8.89 -10.61 -15.85
N GLY A 438 -8.83 -9.62 -16.76
CA GLY A 438 -9.98 -9.09 -17.48
C GLY A 438 -10.29 -7.63 -17.23
N GLY A 439 -9.45 -6.90 -16.49
CA GLY A 439 -9.64 -5.48 -16.20
C GLY A 439 -10.85 -5.23 -15.32
N ASN A 440 -11.02 -6.05 -14.28
CA ASN A 440 -12.12 -5.92 -13.34
C ASN A 440 -11.85 -4.81 -12.34
N VAL A 441 -12.91 -4.15 -11.87
CA VAL A 441 -12.89 -3.22 -10.75
C VAL A 441 -13.62 -3.87 -9.58
N ASN A 442 -12.98 -3.92 -8.41
CA ASN A 442 -13.60 -4.39 -7.18
C ASN A 442 -13.80 -3.20 -6.23
N SER A 443 -15.06 -2.90 -5.94
CA SER A 443 -15.47 -1.80 -5.04
C SER A 443 -15.88 -2.27 -3.65
N GLU A 444 -15.52 -3.49 -3.26
CA GLU A 444 -15.64 -3.93 -1.87
C GLU A 444 -14.66 -3.15 -1.00
N LEU A 445 -15.09 -2.81 0.21
CA LEU A 445 -14.23 -2.07 1.13
C LEU A 445 -13.10 -2.96 1.65
N PHE A 446 -11.87 -2.52 1.40
CA PHE A 446 -10.65 -3.17 1.88
C PHE A 446 -9.74 -2.20 2.64
N ASP A 447 -8.87 -2.77 3.48
CA ASP A 447 -7.73 -2.09 4.05
C ASP A 447 -6.51 -3.05 4.17
N HIS A 448 -5.43 -2.61 4.80
CA HIS A 448 -4.25 -3.46 4.96
C HIS A 448 -4.54 -4.78 5.69
N THR A 449 -5.53 -4.81 6.59
CA THR A 449 -5.93 -6.06 7.26
C THR A 449 -6.61 -7.04 6.32
N SER A 450 -7.12 -6.58 5.16
CA SER A 450 -7.71 -7.45 4.14
C SER A 450 -6.69 -8.40 3.51
N VAL A 451 -5.44 -7.95 3.37
CA VAL A 451 -4.35 -8.82 2.90
C VAL A 451 -4.05 -9.92 3.92
N LEU A 452 -4.03 -9.58 5.21
CA LEU A 452 -3.87 -10.59 6.27
C LEU A 452 -5.05 -11.58 6.28
N GLN A 453 -6.28 -11.10 6.12
CA GLN A 453 -7.46 -11.96 6.02
C GLN A 453 -7.41 -12.86 4.77
N PHE A 454 -6.84 -12.39 3.65
CA PHE A 454 -6.58 -13.24 2.48
C PHE A 454 -5.54 -14.31 2.79
N LEU A 455 -4.44 -13.95 3.45
CA LEU A 455 -3.42 -14.90 3.86
C LEU A 455 -3.96 -15.94 4.86
N GLU A 456 -4.92 -15.58 5.72
CA GLU A 456 -5.65 -16.54 6.57
C GLU A 456 -6.42 -17.58 5.75
N GLN A 457 -7.09 -17.14 4.66
CA GLN A 457 -7.79 -18.07 3.77
C GLN A 457 -6.83 -19.00 3.04
N PHE A 458 -5.67 -18.49 2.67
CA PHE A 458 -4.65 -19.22 1.94
C PHE A 458 -3.89 -20.22 2.84
N THR A 459 -3.42 -19.77 4.01
CA THR A 459 -2.52 -20.55 4.88
C THR A 459 -3.23 -21.31 5.99
N GLY A 460 -4.46 -20.92 6.34
CA GLY A 460 -5.16 -21.38 7.52
C GLY A 460 -4.66 -20.77 8.84
N VAL A 461 -3.69 -19.86 8.80
CA VAL A 461 -3.09 -19.22 9.99
C VAL A 461 -3.82 -17.94 10.30
N ARG A 462 -4.44 -17.86 11.47
CA ARG A 462 -5.25 -16.69 11.89
C ARG A 462 -4.39 -15.58 12.46
N GLU A 463 -4.72 -14.32 12.10
CA GLU A 463 -4.19 -13.10 12.75
C GLU A 463 -5.16 -12.59 13.82
N ASP A 464 -4.91 -12.94 15.08
CA ASP A 464 -5.80 -12.63 16.19
C ASP A 464 -5.86 -11.14 16.58
N ASN A 465 -4.93 -10.34 16.09
CA ASN A 465 -4.89 -8.90 16.42
C ASN A 465 -5.89 -8.06 15.62
N ILE A 466 -6.41 -8.56 14.50
CA ILE A 466 -7.40 -7.82 13.70
C ILE A 466 -8.66 -7.59 14.52
N SER A 467 -9.09 -6.32 14.63
CA SER A 467 -10.25 -5.95 15.42
C SER A 467 -11.54 -6.59 14.88
N PRO A 468 -12.56 -6.78 15.73
CA PRO A 468 -13.88 -7.24 15.28
C PRO A 468 -14.49 -6.32 14.22
N TRP A 469 -14.27 -5.01 14.34
CA TRP A 469 -14.81 -4.04 13.38
C TRP A 469 -14.19 -4.24 12.00
N ARG A 470 -12.87 -4.33 11.89
CA ARG A 470 -12.19 -4.53 10.60
C ARG A 470 -12.54 -5.85 9.95
N ARG A 471 -12.71 -6.91 10.74
CA ARG A 471 -13.13 -8.23 10.22
C ARG A 471 -14.52 -8.22 9.60
N GLU A 472 -15.43 -7.38 10.09
CA GLU A 472 -16.81 -7.29 9.58
C GLU A 472 -16.93 -6.27 8.45
N VAL A 473 -16.12 -5.20 8.48
CA VAL A 473 -16.26 -4.06 7.56
C VAL A 473 -15.35 -4.21 6.37
N CYS A 474 -14.11 -4.71 6.57
CA CYS A 474 -13.14 -4.87 5.49
C CYS A 474 -13.20 -6.32 4.96
N GLY A 475 -13.36 -6.45 3.66
CA GLY A 475 -13.35 -7.74 2.98
C GLY A 475 -11.99 -8.44 3.05
N ASN A 476 -11.94 -9.68 2.57
CA ASN A 476 -10.77 -10.54 2.61
C ASN A 476 -10.11 -10.78 1.24
N LEU A 477 -10.35 -9.90 0.27
CA LEU A 477 -9.88 -9.96 -1.11
C LEU A 477 -10.36 -11.15 -1.94
N MET A 478 -11.08 -12.12 -1.39
CA MET A 478 -11.53 -13.31 -2.14
C MET A 478 -12.42 -12.96 -3.33
N SER A 479 -13.17 -11.87 -3.23
CA SER A 479 -14.01 -11.35 -4.33
C SER A 479 -13.22 -10.81 -5.54
N CYS A 480 -11.89 -10.66 -5.41
CA CYS A 480 -11.02 -10.24 -6.51
C CYS A 480 -10.68 -11.37 -7.49
N PHE A 481 -11.03 -12.60 -7.19
CA PHE A 481 -10.61 -13.79 -7.93
C PHE A 481 -11.80 -14.56 -8.53
N ASP A 482 -11.59 -15.08 -9.72
CA ASP A 482 -12.46 -16.05 -10.36
C ASP A 482 -11.75 -17.41 -10.45
N PHE A 483 -11.81 -18.16 -9.37
CA PHE A 483 -11.21 -19.50 -9.32
C PHE A 483 -11.96 -20.52 -10.17
N GLU A 484 -13.28 -20.35 -10.33
CA GLU A 484 -14.17 -21.35 -10.95
C GLU A 484 -14.31 -21.19 -12.47
N LYS A 485 -13.81 -20.12 -13.09
CA LYS A 485 -14.05 -19.79 -14.49
C LYS A 485 -13.73 -20.94 -15.44
N LYS A 486 -14.73 -21.72 -15.76
CA LYS A 486 -14.70 -22.62 -16.92
C LYS A 486 -14.68 -21.74 -18.17
N MET A 487 -13.78 -21.99 -19.11
CA MET A 487 -13.81 -21.33 -20.40
C MET A 487 -15.25 -21.41 -20.96
N GLN A 488 -15.98 -20.30 -20.93
CA GLN A 488 -17.20 -20.19 -21.71
C GLN A 488 -16.79 -20.29 -23.19
N ARG A 489 -17.01 -21.44 -23.80
CA ARG A 489 -17.06 -21.51 -25.26
C ARG A 489 -18.13 -20.53 -25.69
N LEU A 490 -17.71 -19.39 -26.23
CA LEU A 490 -18.60 -18.53 -27.01
C LEU A 490 -19.10 -19.34 -28.22
N ILE A 491 -20.24 -20.01 -28.04
CA ILE A 491 -20.99 -20.57 -29.15
C ILE A 491 -21.65 -19.36 -29.79
N PHE A 492 -21.03 -18.79 -30.79
CA PHE A 492 -21.70 -17.87 -31.67
C PHE A 492 -22.78 -18.68 -32.43
N PRO A 493 -24.06 -18.36 -32.30
CA PRO A 493 -25.03 -18.94 -33.19
C PRO A 493 -24.69 -18.46 -34.61
N MET A 494 -24.30 -19.39 -35.48
CA MET A 494 -24.24 -19.10 -36.89
C MET A 494 -25.68 -18.77 -37.35
N ARG A 495 -25.88 -17.53 -37.74
CA ARG A 495 -27.00 -17.09 -38.58
C ARG A 495 -26.49 -16.85 -39.98
#